data_807dc3ffee0ddd14e90ea5b408337074
#
_entry.id   807dc3ffee0ddd14e90ea5b408337074
#
_cell.length_a   1.000
_cell.length_b   1.000
_cell.length_c   1.000
_cell.angle_alpha   90.00
_cell.angle_beta   90.00
_cell.angle_gamma   90.00
#
_symmetry.space_group_name_H-M   'P 1'
#
loop_
_entity.id
_entity.type
_entity.pdbx_description
1 polymer ?
#
loop_
_entity_poly.entity_id
_entity_poly.type
_entity_poly.pdbx_seq_one_letter_code
_entity_poly.pdbx_strand_id
1 'polypeptide(L)'
;MNKKMGVSVAVIALLAAGGLYLLVKPAGDAPAPAMPAPAPVASAGPATAPVDQAATAGQVAFDAKNSTFTLDGQSVTLKNGTSSIPSAPGSASSTTTRYFGDDGRGDLNNDGQEDIAFIVTQDAGGSGLFYYVVAAMKEADGYKTTNGFFIADRIAPQSITIPRNSNELQVNFADRQPGEPMTAPPTVGRVLLLKVTPQGVLEGLMK
;
A
#
# COMPACT_ATOMS: atom_id res chain seq x y z
N MET A 1 40.65 -40.22 34.72
CA MET A 1 39.84 -39.88 35.91
C MET A 1 38.42 -39.58 35.47
N ASN A 2 37.53 -40.50 35.79
CA ASN A 2 36.09 -40.46 35.47
C ASN A 2 35.38 -39.45 36.36
N LYS A 3 34.45 -38.67 35.77
CA LYS A 3 33.27 -38.21 36.52
C LYS A 3 32.02 -38.22 35.62
N LYS A 4 31.20 -39.22 35.89
CA LYS A 4 29.81 -39.31 35.52
C LYS A 4 29.00 -38.42 36.49
N MET A 5 27.96 -37.79 36.00
CA MET A 5 26.76 -37.29 36.72
C MET A 5 25.81 -36.69 35.68
N GLY A 6 24.60 -36.97 35.61
CA GLY A 6 23.59 -37.56 36.47
C GLY A 6 22.27 -37.07 35.90
N VAL A 7 21.49 -37.98 35.32
CA VAL A 7 20.15 -37.68 34.75
C VAL A 7 19.18 -37.54 35.91
N SER A 8 18.54 -36.40 36.07
CA SER A 8 17.40 -36.24 36.98
C SER A 8 16.10 -36.23 36.16
N VAL A 9 15.39 -37.33 36.26
CA VAL A 9 14.01 -37.48 35.80
C VAL A 9 13.11 -36.90 36.88
N ALA A 10 12.39 -35.85 36.59
CA ALA A 10 11.30 -35.36 37.43
C ALA A 10 9.96 -35.91 36.92
N VAL A 11 9.43 -36.85 37.71
CA VAL A 11 8.06 -37.37 37.57
C VAL A 11 7.11 -36.32 38.16
N ILE A 12 6.22 -35.77 37.34
CA ILE A 12 5.11 -34.95 37.85
C ILE A 12 3.84 -35.80 37.83
N ALA A 13 3.30 -35.99 39.03
CA ALA A 13 2.09 -36.75 39.31
C ALA A 13 0.84 -36.06 38.73
N LEU A 14 -0.03 -36.84 38.10
CA LEU A 14 -1.40 -36.45 37.73
C LEU A 14 -2.26 -36.38 39.02
N LEU A 15 -2.80 -35.22 39.30
CA LEU A 15 -3.94 -35.06 40.21
C LEU A 15 -5.23 -34.89 39.42
N ALA A 16 -6.06 -35.93 39.43
CA ALA A 16 -7.43 -35.89 38.95
C ALA A 16 -8.29 -35.09 39.96
N ALA A 17 -8.82 -33.96 39.56
CA ALA A 17 -9.88 -33.26 40.28
C ALA A 17 -11.20 -33.44 39.51
N GLY A 18 -12.09 -34.24 40.09
CA GLY A 18 -13.46 -34.44 39.62
C GLY A 18 -14.28 -33.16 39.71
N GLY A 19 -14.70 -32.65 38.58
CA GLY A 19 -15.65 -31.54 38.47
C GLY A 19 -17.08 -32.06 38.40
N LEU A 20 -17.86 -31.70 39.41
CA LEU A 20 -19.29 -31.93 39.59
C LEU A 20 -20.08 -31.28 38.44
N TYR A 21 -20.71 -32.06 37.56
CA TYR A 21 -21.64 -31.57 36.55
C TYR A 21 -22.98 -31.24 37.22
N LEU A 22 -23.25 -29.95 37.41
CA LEU A 22 -24.59 -29.46 37.76
C LEU A 22 -25.41 -29.39 36.46
N LEU A 23 -26.39 -30.28 36.33
CA LEU A 23 -27.45 -30.19 35.34
C LEU A 23 -28.32 -28.97 35.64
N VAL A 24 -28.12 -27.90 34.85
CA VAL A 24 -29.07 -26.78 34.85
C VAL A 24 -30.18 -27.11 33.84
N LYS A 25 -31.38 -27.28 34.36
CA LYS A 25 -32.63 -27.48 33.63
C LYS A 25 -32.93 -26.18 32.82
N PRO A 26 -33.27 -26.26 31.53
CA PRO A 26 -33.67 -25.05 30.80
C PRO A 26 -35.01 -24.57 31.33
N ALA A 27 -35.06 -23.35 31.83
CA ALA A 27 -36.30 -22.64 32.16
C ALA A 27 -36.94 -22.17 30.85
N GLY A 28 -38.27 -22.33 30.84
CA GLY A 28 -39.11 -22.18 29.66
C GLY A 28 -39.08 -20.83 29.00
N ASP A 29 -39.53 -20.89 27.73
CA ASP A 29 -39.80 -19.78 26.82
C ASP A 29 -40.58 -18.66 27.50
N ALA A 30 -39.92 -17.51 27.64
CA ALA A 30 -40.62 -16.25 27.84
C ALA A 30 -40.70 -15.57 26.44
N PRO A 31 -41.87 -15.11 26.00
CA PRO A 31 -41.98 -14.42 24.72
C PRO A 31 -41.22 -13.11 24.78
N ALA A 32 -40.38 -12.86 23.75
CA ALA A 32 -39.65 -11.62 23.57
C ALA A 32 -40.60 -10.43 23.50
N PRO A 33 -40.26 -9.29 24.13
CA PRO A 33 -41.05 -8.09 24.01
C PRO A 33 -41.03 -7.61 22.55
N ALA A 34 -42.24 -7.39 21.99
CA ALA A 34 -42.43 -6.85 20.66
C ALA A 34 -41.77 -5.48 20.54
N MET A 35 -40.84 -5.36 19.59
CA MET A 35 -40.29 -4.06 19.21
C MET A 35 -41.42 -3.17 18.65
N PRO A 36 -41.51 -1.91 19.06
CA PRO A 36 -42.47 -0.99 18.43
C PRO A 36 -42.06 -0.76 16.96
N ALA A 37 -43.08 -0.82 16.11
CA ALA A 37 -42.91 -0.54 14.69
C ALA A 37 -42.36 0.87 14.48
N PRO A 38 -41.43 1.06 13.51
CA PRO A 38 -40.93 2.39 13.19
C PRO A 38 -42.09 3.24 12.64
N ALA A 39 -42.21 4.44 13.20
CA ALA A 39 -43.12 5.45 12.70
C ALA A 39 -42.81 5.82 11.24
N PRO A 40 -43.82 6.15 10.40
CA PRO A 40 -43.56 6.57 9.05
C PRO A 40 -42.75 7.89 9.06
N VAL A 41 -41.53 7.85 8.56
CA VAL A 41 -40.74 9.05 8.29
C VAL A 41 -41.41 9.79 7.14
N ALA A 42 -41.87 11.00 7.42
CA ALA A 42 -42.37 11.92 6.42
C ALA A 42 -41.30 12.12 5.34
N SER A 43 -41.71 11.81 4.10
CA SER A 43 -40.91 12.09 2.91
C SER A 43 -40.73 13.62 2.79
N ALA A 44 -39.58 14.11 3.24
CA ALA A 44 -39.12 15.42 2.85
C ALA A 44 -38.58 15.29 1.41
N GLY A 45 -39.21 16.00 0.51
CA GLY A 45 -38.86 16.05 -0.90
C GLY A 45 -37.44 16.52 -1.16
N PRO A 46 -36.90 16.22 -2.34
CA PRO A 46 -35.52 16.51 -2.67
C PRO A 46 -35.30 18.01 -2.82
N ALA A 47 -34.59 18.60 -1.88
CA ALA A 47 -33.93 19.87 -2.13
C ALA A 47 -32.64 19.53 -2.96
N THR A 48 -32.82 19.40 -4.25
CA THR A 48 -31.72 19.47 -5.20
C THR A 48 -31.26 20.91 -5.28
N ALA A 49 -30.28 21.26 -4.47
CA ALA A 49 -29.38 22.31 -4.86
C ALA A 49 -28.45 21.71 -5.94
N PRO A 50 -28.41 22.23 -7.15
CA PRO A 50 -27.32 21.91 -8.05
C PRO A 50 -26.06 22.48 -7.41
N VAL A 51 -25.19 21.63 -6.88
CA VAL A 51 -23.80 21.98 -6.77
C VAL A 51 -23.31 22.13 -8.20
N ASP A 52 -23.22 23.37 -8.63
CA ASP A 52 -22.49 23.76 -9.81
C ASP A 52 -21.03 23.31 -9.58
N GLN A 53 -20.77 22.04 -9.93
CA GLN A 53 -19.41 21.66 -10.29
C GLN A 53 -19.16 22.38 -11.61
N ALA A 54 -18.71 23.63 -11.47
CA ALA A 54 -18.01 24.28 -12.56
C ALA A 54 -16.86 23.32 -12.92
N ALA A 55 -17.11 22.48 -13.89
CA ALA A 55 -16.07 21.75 -14.59
C ALA A 55 -15.12 22.84 -15.09
N THR A 56 -14.02 23.02 -14.39
CA THR A 56 -12.91 23.86 -14.83
C THR A 56 -12.43 23.23 -16.12
N ALA A 57 -12.93 23.78 -17.23
CA ALA A 57 -12.53 23.40 -18.57
C ALA A 57 -11.01 23.55 -18.65
N GLY A 58 -10.29 22.42 -18.84
CA GLY A 58 -8.90 22.43 -19.25
C GLY A 58 -7.87 21.72 -18.37
N GLN A 59 -8.21 21.17 -17.22
CA GLN A 59 -7.22 20.35 -16.49
C GLN A 59 -7.21 18.93 -17.06
N VAL A 60 -6.19 18.65 -17.88
CA VAL A 60 -5.91 17.27 -18.29
C VAL A 60 -5.55 16.49 -17.03
N ALA A 61 -6.37 15.52 -16.66
CA ALA A 61 -6.05 14.62 -15.56
C ALA A 61 -4.80 13.81 -15.92
N PHE A 62 -3.88 13.66 -14.96
CA PHE A 62 -2.71 12.81 -15.17
C PHE A 62 -3.12 11.35 -15.31
N ASP A 63 -2.62 10.69 -16.35
CA ASP A 63 -2.80 9.27 -16.58
C ASP A 63 -1.51 8.50 -16.29
N ALA A 64 -1.40 7.97 -15.07
CA ALA A 64 -0.24 7.19 -14.63
C ALA A 64 0.02 5.96 -15.52
N LYS A 65 -1.04 5.37 -16.11
CA LYS A 65 -0.93 4.20 -16.98
C LYS A 65 -0.37 4.51 -18.38
N ASN A 66 -0.37 5.78 -18.76
CA ASN A 66 0.17 6.24 -20.04
C ASN A 66 1.21 7.35 -19.83
N SER A 67 2.05 7.20 -18.81
CA SER A 67 3.07 8.16 -18.44
C SER A 67 4.49 7.69 -18.77
N THR A 68 5.40 8.64 -18.84
CA THR A 68 6.84 8.39 -19.01
C THR A 68 7.58 8.90 -17.79
N PHE A 69 8.49 8.09 -17.25
CA PHE A 69 9.34 8.41 -16.11
C PHE A 69 10.69 7.70 -16.23
N THR A 70 11.59 7.92 -15.28
CA THR A 70 12.91 7.30 -15.28
C THR A 70 13.04 6.32 -14.13
N LEU A 71 13.44 5.07 -14.39
CA LEU A 71 13.84 4.07 -13.40
C LEU A 71 15.31 3.72 -13.61
N ASP A 72 16.11 3.81 -12.56
CA ASP A 72 17.54 3.46 -12.58
C ASP A 72 18.31 4.07 -13.79
N GLY A 73 17.97 5.31 -14.12
CA GLY A 73 18.56 6.04 -15.25
C GLY A 73 18.00 5.69 -16.64
N GLN A 74 17.07 4.74 -16.73
CA GLN A 74 16.40 4.38 -17.97
C GLN A 74 15.02 5.05 -18.08
N SER A 75 14.73 5.63 -19.25
CA SER A 75 13.38 6.13 -19.54
C SER A 75 12.42 4.97 -19.79
N VAL A 76 11.31 4.96 -19.07
CA VAL A 76 10.23 3.98 -19.16
C VAL A 76 8.95 4.69 -19.56
N THR A 77 8.31 4.25 -20.64
CA THR A 77 7.00 4.74 -21.06
C THR A 77 5.98 3.62 -20.91
N LEU A 78 5.00 3.82 -20.04
CA LEU A 78 3.86 2.92 -19.93
C LEU A 78 2.86 3.17 -21.06
N LYS A 79 2.30 2.10 -21.59
CA LYS A 79 1.15 2.08 -22.49
C LYS A 79 0.10 1.16 -21.89
N ASN A 80 -1.05 1.73 -21.53
CA ASN A 80 -2.10 0.99 -20.81
C ASN A 80 -1.58 0.28 -19.55
N GLY A 81 -0.67 0.93 -18.82
CA GLY A 81 -0.11 0.43 -17.57
C GLY A 81 1.05 -0.55 -17.71
N THR A 82 1.59 -0.77 -18.92
CA THR A 82 2.69 -1.75 -19.11
C THR A 82 3.75 -1.19 -20.07
N SER A 83 5.01 -1.48 -19.75
CA SER A 83 6.16 -1.29 -20.63
C SER A 83 6.99 -2.56 -20.63
N SER A 84 7.52 -2.94 -21.80
CA SER A 84 8.46 -4.06 -21.92
C SER A 84 9.64 -3.62 -22.77
N ILE A 85 10.83 -3.65 -22.18
CA ILE A 85 12.08 -3.21 -22.82
C ILE A 85 13.01 -4.42 -22.91
N PRO A 86 13.48 -4.82 -24.10
CA PRO A 86 14.47 -5.89 -24.23
C PRO A 86 15.72 -5.62 -23.38
N SER A 87 16.23 -6.61 -22.68
CA SER A 87 17.42 -6.47 -21.81
C SER A 87 18.69 -6.14 -22.59
N ALA A 88 18.73 -6.49 -23.88
CA ALA A 88 19.75 -6.10 -24.83
C ALA A 88 19.17 -6.18 -26.25
N PRO A 89 19.76 -5.48 -27.24
CA PRO A 89 19.35 -5.59 -28.64
C PRO A 89 19.34 -7.06 -29.10
N GLY A 90 18.18 -7.55 -29.57
CA GLY A 90 18.00 -8.94 -30.02
C GLY A 90 17.84 -9.98 -28.90
N SER A 91 17.80 -9.56 -27.64
CA SER A 91 17.54 -10.47 -26.51
C SER A 91 16.10 -10.96 -26.49
N ALA A 92 15.92 -12.24 -26.18
CA ALA A 92 14.60 -12.79 -25.84
C ALA A 92 14.14 -12.40 -24.44
N SER A 93 15.06 -11.97 -23.55
CA SER A 93 14.75 -11.47 -22.21
C SER A 93 14.36 -10.02 -22.25
N SER A 94 13.36 -9.64 -21.47
CA SER A 94 12.91 -8.25 -21.36
C SER A 94 12.66 -7.88 -19.90
N THR A 95 12.87 -6.61 -19.58
CA THR A 95 12.43 -6.00 -18.34
C THR A 95 11.02 -5.46 -18.53
N THR A 96 10.08 -5.94 -17.75
CA THR A 96 8.69 -5.52 -17.80
C THR A 96 8.38 -4.62 -16.61
N THR A 97 7.92 -3.40 -16.90
CA THR A 97 7.42 -2.46 -15.88
C THR A 97 5.91 -2.39 -15.96
N ARG A 98 5.22 -2.45 -14.80
CA ARG A 98 3.76 -2.36 -14.71
C ARG A 98 3.34 -1.33 -13.69
N TYR A 99 2.28 -0.58 -14.03
CA TYR A 99 1.55 0.20 -13.04
C TYR A 99 0.92 -0.75 -12.03
N PHE A 100 1.14 -0.47 -10.74
CA PHE A 100 0.62 -1.29 -9.65
C PHE A 100 -0.68 -0.70 -9.09
N GLY A 101 -0.75 0.61 -8.91
CA GLY A 101 -1.86 1.30 -8.26
C GLY A 101 -1.40 2.08 -7.03
N ASP A 102 -2.30 2.18 -6.04
CA ASP A 102 -2.09 2.90 -4.78
C ASP A 102 -1.72 4.38 -4.99
N ASP A 103 -2.51 5.09 -5.80
CA ASP A 103 -2.26 6.49 -6.11
C ASP A 103 -2.50 7.38 -4.88
N GLY A 104 -1.49 8.18 -4.52
CA GLY A 104 -1.58 9.26 -3.54
C GLY A 104 -1.73 10.61 -4.26
N ARG A 105 -2.56 11.51 -3.70
CA ARG A 105 -2.77 12.87 -4.22
C ARG A 105 -2.53 13.89 -3.14
N GLY A 106 -1.91 15.01 -3.50
CA GLY A 106 -1.62 16.13 -2.60
C GLY A 106 -0.58 17.05 -3.20
N ASP A 107 -0.24 18.11 -2.49
CA ASP A 107 0.73 19.11 -2.92
C ASP A 107 2.11 18.76 -2.33
N LEU A 108 3.00 18.22 -3.16
CA LEU A 108 4.35 17.76 -2.78
C LEU A 108 5.42 18.86 -2.81
N ASN A 109 5.15 19.98 -3.49
CA ASN A 109 6.10 21.08 -3.63
C ASN A 109 5.63 22.38 -2.98
N ASN A 110 4.43 22.37 -2.37
CA ASN A 110 3.76 23.54 -1.76
C ASN A 110 3.49 24.67 -2.76
N ASP A 111 3.15 24.34 -4.01
CA ASP A 111 2.76 25.32 -5.03
C ASP A 111 1.24 25.54 -5.11
N GLY A 112 0.47 24.83 -4.30
CA GLY A 112 -0.98 24.90 -4.24
C GLY A 112 -1.68 24.07 -5.31
N GLN A 113 -0.97 23.29 -6.12
CA GLN A 113 -1.53 22.38 -7.11
C GLN A 113 -1.51 20.94 -6.60
N GLU A 114 -2.38 20.08 -7.16
CA GLU A 114 -2.44 18.68 -6.78
C GLU A 114 -1.46 17.87 -7.61
N ASP A 115 -0.46 17.30 -6.93
CA ASP A 115 0.48 16.32 -7.46
C ASP A 115 -0.04 14.89 -7.23
N ILE A 116 0.56 13.93 -7.93
CA ILE A 116 0.17 12.53 -7.86
C ILE A 116 1.41 11.68 -7.64
N ALA A 117 1.31 10.68 -6.76
CA ALA A 117 2.33 9.66 -6.62
C ALA A 117 1.69 8.27 -6.80
N PHE A 118 2.40 7.36 -7.45
CA PHE A 118 1.91 6.02 -7.77
C PHE A 118 3.04 4.99 -7.71
N ILE A 119 2.66 3.71 -7.54
CA ILE A 119 3.59 2.60 -7.51
C ILE A 119 3.65 1.91 -8.87
N VAL A 120 4.86 1.55 -9.26
CA VAL A 120 5.13 0.67 -10.39
C VAL A 120 5.96 -0.52 -9.94
N THR A 121 5.79 -1.65 -10.61
CA THR A 121 6.61 -2.85 -10.42
C THR A 121 7.52 -3.06 -11.62
N GLN A 122 8.71 -3.62 -11.38
CA GLN A 122 9.64 -4.02 -12.41
C GLN A 122 10.04 -5.48 -12.24
N ASP A 123 9.91 -6.25 -13.30
CA ASP A 123 10.31 -7.65 -13.43
C ASP A 123 11.32 -7.76 -14.57
N ALA A 124 12.53 -8.18 -14.25
CA ALA A 124 13.62 -8.38 -15.20
C ALA A 124 13.73 -9.84 -15.69
N GLY A 125 12.70 -10.66 -15.49
CA GLY A 125 12.68 -12.09 -15.88
C GLY A 125 13.37 -13.02 -14.89
N GLY A 126 13.73 -12.54 -13.71
CA GLY A 126 14.28 -13.31 -12.60
C GLY A 126 13.23 -13.68 -11.55
N SER A 127 13.68 -13.95 -10.33
CA SER A 127 12.79 -14.26 -9.19
C SER A 127 12.38 -13.01 -8.39
N GLY A 128 12.92 -11.84 -8.68
CA GLY A 128 12.62 -10.57 -8.04
C GLY A 128 11.43 -9.85 -8.68
N LEU A 129 10.65 -9.17 -7.86
CA LEU A 129 9.64 -8.20 -8.29
C LEU A 129 9.89 -6.90 -7.51
N PHE A 130 10.46 -5.94 -8.21
CA PHE A 130 10.94 -4.70 -7.62
C PHE A 130 9.85 -3.63 -7.65
N TYR A 131 9.67 -2.94 -6.54
CA TYR A 131 8.67 -1.89 -6.37
C TYR A 131 9.33 -0.53 -6.33
N TYR A 132 8.78 0.40 -7.08
CA TYR A 132 9.23 1.79 -7.13
C TYR A 132 8.03 2.71 -6.93
N VAL A 133 8.26 3.86 -6.32
CA VAL A 133 7.29 4.96 -6.31
C VAL A 133 7.78 6.06 -7.24
N VAL A 134 6.85 6.63 -7.99
CA VAL A 134 7.06 7.75 -8.92
C VAL A 134 6.10 8.86 -8.52
N ALA A 135 6.54 10.11 -8.59
CA ALA A 135 5.64 11.25 -8.47
C ALA A 135 5.52 11.99 -9.81
N ALA A 136 4.37 12.59 -10.03
CA ALA A 136 4.07 13.47 -11.15
C ALA A 136 3.63 14.82 -10.59
N MET A 137 4.49 15.81 -10.78
CA MET A 137 4.30 17.18 -10.30
C MET A 137 3.44 17.93 -11.32
N LYS A 138 2.39 18.58 -10.83
CA LYS A 138 1.54 19.43 -11.67
C LYS A 138 2.31 20.69 -12.04
N GLU A 139 2.34 21.01 -13.32
CA GLU A 139 2.92 22.23 -13.88
C GLU A 139 1.87 22.96 -14.75
N ALA A 140 2.16 24.18 -15.19
CA ALA A 140 1.24 25.00 -15.97
C ALA A 140 0.74 24.27 -17.25
N ASP A 141 1.63 23.55 -17.92
CA ASP A 141 1.37 22.88 -19.19
C ASP A 141 1.12 21.37 -19.07
N GLY A 142 0.93 20.83 -17.86
CA GLY A 142 0.70 19.41 -17.69
C GLY A 142 1.31 18.85 -16.42
N TYR A 143 1.99 17.70 -16.55
CA TYR A 143 2.67 17.05 -15.44
C TYR A 143 4.10 16.69 -15.81
N LYS A 144 5.01 16.87 -14.87
CA LYS A 144 6.40 16.42 -14.94
C LYS A 144 6.64 15.30 -13.95
N THR A 145 7.10 14.17 -14.44
CA THR A 145 7.41 13.01 -13.58
C THR A 145 8.79 13.14 -12.95
N THR A 146 8.92 12.59 -11.74
CA THR A 146 10.21 12.41 -11.06
C THR A 146 10.91 11.14 -11.58
N ASN A 147 12.12 10.87 -11.06
CA ASN A 147 12.68 9.52 -11.08
C ASN A 147 11.82 8.57 -10.24
N GLY A 148 11.85 7.29 -10.55
CA GLY A 148 11.35 6.27 -9.64
C GLY A 148 12.30 6.06 -8.47
N PHE A 149 11.77 6.04 -7.26
CA PHE A 149 12.50 5.69 -6.06
C PHE A 149 12.25 4.23 -5.70
N PHE A 150 13.31 3.45 -5.58
CA PHE A 150 13.22 2.04 -5.20
C PHE A 150 12.69 1.88 -3.77
N ILE A 151 11.66 1.07 -3.58
CA ILE A 151 11.09 0.78 -2.26
C ILE A 151 11.72 -0.49 -1.70
N ALA A 152 11.44 -1.64 -2.31
CA ALA A 152 12.00 -2.94 -1.94
C ALA A 152 11.59 -4.04 -2.95
N ASP A 153 12.06 -5.30 -2.72
CA ASP A 153 11.72 -6.48 -3.52
C ASP A 153 10.56 -7.27 -2.88
N ARG A 154 9.55 -7.62 -3.67
CA ARG A 154 8.43 -8.51 -3.30
C ARG A 154 7.75 -8.12 -1.99
N ILE A 155 7.47 -6.86 -1.81
CA ILE A 155 6.73 -6.27 -0.69
C ILE A 155 5.22 -6.34 -0.94
N ALA A 156 4.44 -5.97 0.08
CA ALA A 156 3.00 -5.72 -0.05
C ALA A 156 2.72 -4.23 0.20
N PRO A 157 2.59 -3.39 -0.85
CA PRO A 157 2.17 -2.01 -0.70
C PRO A 157 0.80 -1.92 -0.03
N GLN A 158 0.57 -0.86 0.75
CA GLN A 158 -0.67 -0.65 1.49
C GLN A 158 -1.32 0.69 1.19
N SER A 159 -0.53 1.77 1.16
CA SER A 159 -1.04 3.10 0.81
C SER A 159 0.07 4.07 0.48
N ILE A 160 -0.26 5.07 -0.32
CA ILE A 160 0.51 6.30 -0.49
C ILE A 160 -0.28 7.45 0.13
N THR A 161 0.38 8.29 0.90
CA THR A 161 -0.21 9.47 1.52
C THR A 161 0.68 10.68 1.33
N ILE A 162 0.10 11.79 0.92
CA ILE A 162 0.72 13.10 0.88
C ILE A 162 0.00 13.96 1.92
N PRO A 163 0.57 14.16 3.12
CA PRO A 163 -0.08 14.93 4.17
C PRO A 163 -0.23 16.40 3.76
N ARG A 164 -1.34 17.03 4.14
CA ARG A 164 -1.56 18.44 3.87
C ARG A 164 -0.51 19.29 4.59
N ASN A 165 -0.06 20.36 3.95
CA ASN A 165 0.97 21.27 4.46
C ASN A 165 2.31 20.57 4.77
N SER A 166 2.59 19.52 4.05
CA SER A 166 3.84 18.77 4.16
C SER A 166 4.30 18.44 2.74
N ASN A 167 5.57 18.68 2.46
CA ASN A 167 6.21 18.24 1.22
C ASN A 167 6.79 16.82 1.36
N GLU A 168 6.16 15.99 2.22
CA GLU A 168 6.53 14.61 2.43
C GLU A 168 5.56 13.67 1.69
N LEU A 169 6.11 12.66 1.09
CA LEU A 169 5.42 11.52 0.54
C LEU A 169 5.65 10.32 1.46
N GLN A 170 4.58 9.72 1.97
CA GLN A 170 4.62 8.54 2.82
C GLN A 170 4.15 7.33 2.04
N VAL A 171 4.98 6.30 1.97
CA VAL A 171 4.63 4.99 1.39
C VAL A 171 4.58 3.96 2.52
N ASN A 172 3.39 3.42 2.78
CA ASN A 172 3.19 2.35 3.75
C ASN A 172 3.18 1.01 3.02
N PHE A 173 3.92 0.05 3.53
CA PHE A 173 4.01 -1.30 2.96
C PHE A 173 4.36 -2.33 4.04
N ALA A 174 4.06 -3.60 3.77
CA ALA A 174 4.60 -4.68 4.56
C ALA A 174 5.83 -5.28 3.87
N ASP A 175 6.83 -5.61 4.68
CA ASP A 175 8.07 -6.26 4.28
C ASP A 175 8.32 -7.49 5.17
N ARG A 176 9.41 -8.19 4.95
CA ARG A 176 9.87 -9.31 5.75
C ARG A 176 10.75 -8.84 6.90
N GLN A 177 10.88 -9.70 7.92
CA GLN A 177 11.91 -9.53 8.94
C GLN A 177 13.31 -9.67 8.30
N PRO A 178 14.32 -8.96 8.83
CA PRO A 178 15.70 -9.20 8.43
C PRO A 178 16.09 -10.68 8.62
N GLY A 179 16.59 -11.31 7.56
CA GLY A 179 16.99 -12.73 7.56
C GLY A 179 15.88 -13.73 7.20
N GLU A 180 14.64 -13.31 7.05
CA GLU A 180 13.59 -14.19 6.52
C GLU A 180 13.82 -14.51 5.04
N PRO A 181 13.51 -15.76 4.62
CA PRO A 181 13.63 -16.14 3.21
C PRO A 181 12.65 -15.34 2.35
N MET A 182 13.04 -15.04 1.11
CA MET A 182 12.23 -14.27 0.17
C MET A 182 10.92 -14.98 -0.26
N THR A 183 10.75 -16.24 0.12
CA THR A 183 9.50 -17.01 -0.06
C THR A 183 8.49 -16.78 1.08
N ALA A 184 8.93 -16.22 2.21
CA ALA A 184 8.02 -15.87 3.30
C ALA A 184 7.13 -14.69 2.88
N PRO A 185 5.86 -14.65 3.33
CA PRO A 185 5.00 -13.50 3.07
C PRO A 185 5.51 -12.26 3.82
N PRO A 186 5.39 -11.05 3.23
CA PRO A 186 5.72 -9.81 3.93
C PRO A 186 4.66 -9.52 5.01
N THR A 187 5.10 -9.39 6.27
CA THR A 187 4.21 -9.22 7.44
C THR A 187 4.57 -8.04 8.33
N VAL A 188 5.75 -7.45 8.14
CA VAL A 188 6.26 -6.35 8.96
C VAL A 188 5.91 -5.01 8.32
N GLY A 189 5.05 -4.23 8.98
CA GLY A 189 4.70 -2.89 8.54
C GLY A 189 5.92 -1.96 8.54
N ARG A 190 6.09 -1.22 7.45
CA ARG A 190 7.14 -0.21 7.26
C ARG A 190 6.57 1.05 6.66
N VAL A 191 7.22 2.15 6.94
CA VAL A 191 6.92 3.46 6.36
C VAL A 191 8.18 4.01 5.71
N LEU A 192 8.11 4.32 4.44
CA LEU A 192 9.13 5.06 3.71
C LEU A 192 8.69 6.51 3.59
N LEU A 193 9.54 7.43 4.01
CA LEU A 193 9.31 8.87 3.88
C LEU A 193 10.22 9.44 2.80
N LEU A 194 9.63 10.17 1.88
CA LEU A 194 10.30 10.76 0.74
C LEU A 194 9.95 12.26 0.64
N LYS A 195 10.77 12.99 -0.07
CA LYS A 195 10.48 14.36 -0.52
C LYS A 195 10.87 14.52 -1.99
N VAL A 196 10.28 15.51 -2.64
CA VAL A 196 10.72 15.96 -3.96
C VAL A 196 11.71 17.12 -3.76
N THR A 197 12.89 17.01 -4.38
CA THR A 197 13.88 18.08 -4.39
C THR A 197 13.48 19.19 -5.37
N PRO A 198 14.07 20.40 -5.27
CA PRO A 198 13.83 21.46 -6.26
C PRO A 198 14.21 21.07 -7.71
N GLN A 199 15.03 20.04 -7.88
CA GLN A 199 15.40 19.48 -9.18
C GLN A 199 14.37 18.49 -9.73
N GLY A 200 13.32 18.18 -8.95
CA GLY A 200 12.28 17.21 -9.33
C GLY A 200 12.71 15.76 -9.13
N VAL A 201 13.57 15.51 -8.15
CA VAL A 201 14.06 14.16 -7.81
C VAL A 201 13.43 13.71 -6.49
N LEU A 202 12.93 12.46 -6.45
CA LEU A 202 12.51 11.82 -5.21
C LEU A 202 13.72 11.36 -4.41
N GLU A 203 13.78 11.77 -3.14
CA GLU A 203 14.82 11.40 -2.19
C GLU A 203 14.22 10.87 -0.89
N GLY A 204 14.91 9.88 -0.29
CA GLY A 204 14.56 9.36 1.02
C GLY A 204 14.89 10.36 2.13
N LEU A 205 13.96 10.55 3.06
CA LEU A 205 14.22 11.26 4.30
C LEU A 205 14.92 10.31 5.27
N MET A 206 16.20 10.57 5.55
CA MET A 206 16.88 9.87 6.64
C MET A 206 16.37 10.44 7.97
N LYS A 207 15.80 9.58 8.81
CA LYS A 207 15.49 9.87 10.21
C LYS A 207 16.53 9.25 11.12
#